data_5a06dca69416f5d8c0aa84b0ab5c7185
#
_entry.id   5a06dca69416f5d8c0aa84b0ab5c7185
#
_cell.length_a   1.000
_cell.length_b   1.000
_cell.length_c   1.000
_cell.angle_alpha   90.00
_cell.angle_beta   90.00
_cell.angle_gamma   90.00
#
_symmetry.space_group_name_H-M   'P 1'
#
loop_
_entity.id
_entity.type
_entity.pdbx_description
1 polymer ?
#
loop_
_entity_poly.entity_id
_entity_poly.type
_entity_poly.pdbx_seq_one_letter_code
_entity_poly.pdbx_strand_id
1 'polypeptide(L)'
;MQTSNKKIKKNVTWIFFGALLAMLNAAWAESDMQLQEKALKAREMNRQKETDHSAHPDAANEIEVFRGVFYGYLPCHEKDCDGVKMTLSLKQKSNYLLVTQPAKPSSREYYDKGKYVWDDAARTLSLTSNKDALKRLFTIKDEGTLTLLNSNGTKMPGDQDDYALRRSDKAKSREVHIH
;
A
#
# COMPACT_ATOMS: atom_id res chain seq x y z
N MET A 1 23.18 61.64 55.60
CA MET A 1 22.26 60.54 55.85
C MET A 1 21.45 60.22 54.62
N GLN A 2 22.03 59.46 53.67
CA GLN A 2 21.34 58.97 52.47
C GLN A 2 21.98 57.67 52.02
N THR A 3 21.70 56.55 52.68
CA THR A 3 22.13 55.23 52.21
C THR A 3 21.19 54.10 52.68
N SER A 4 19.90 54.20 52.44
CA SER A 4 19.04 53.09 52.82
C SER A 4 18.02 52.59 51.74
N ASN A 5 17.90 53.27 50.61
CA ASN A 5 16.83 52.94 49.66
C ASN A 5 17.27 52.14 48.42
N LYS A 6 18.58 51.81 48.28
CA LYS A 6 19.06 51.07 47.11
C LYS A 6 19.06 49.52 47.25
N LYS A 7 19.02 48.97 48.44
CA LYS A 7 19.06 47.53 48.68
C LYS A 7 17.70 46.83 48.53
N ILE A 8 16.62 47.52 48.79
CA ILE A 8 15.26 46.96 48.74
C ILE A 8 14.77 46.75 47.30
N LYS A 9 15.17 47.63 46.39
CA LYS A 9 14.75 47.50 44.95
C LYS A 9 15.33 46.29 44.23
N LYS A 10 16.54 45.86 44.59
CA LYS A 10 17.18 44.68 43.97
C LYS A 10 16.53 43.34 44.36
N ASN A 11 16.08 43.23 45.59
CA ASN A 11 15.48 41.98 46.09
C ASN A 11 14.05 41.78 45.56
N VAL A 12 13.29 42.86 45.37
CA VAL A 12 11.93 42.79 44.81
C VAL A 12 11.97 42.37 43.33
N THR A 13 12.93 42.81 42.56
CA THR A 13 13.06 42.45 41.14
C THR A 13 13.38 40.95 40.97
N TRP A 14 14.15 40.35 41.87
CA TRP A 14 14.47 38.91 41.83
C TRP A 14 13.27 38.03 42.21
N ILE A 15 12.43 38.46 43.12
CA ILE A 15 11.24 37.73 43.55
C ILE A 15 10.22 37.68 42.38
N PHE A 16 10.05 38.78 41.66
CA PHE A 16 9.15 38.82 40.52
C PHE A 16 9.68 37.98 39.31
N PHE A 17 10.99 37.87 39.12
CA PHE A 17 11.56 37.06 38.06
C PHE A 17 11.46 35.55 38.35
N GLY A 18 11.59 35.15 39.61
CA GLY A 18 11.39 33.76 40.07
C GLY A 18 9.93 33.29 39.96
N ALA A 19 8.97 34.15 40.27
CA ALA A 19 7.57 33.84 40.15
C ALA A 19 7.09 33.75 38.70
N LEU A 20 7.68 34.54 37.78
CA LEU A 20 7.35 34.49 36.36
C LEU A 20 7.87 33.20 35.68
N LEU A 21 9.05 32.69 36.07
CA LEU A 21 9.60 31.44 35.58
C LEU A 21 8.84 30.20 36.06
N ALA A 22 8.25 30.24 37.28
CA ALA A 22 7.44 29.14 37.79
C ALA A 22 6.08 29.00 37.06
N MET A 23 5.51 30.11 36.60
CA MET A 23 4.23 30.09 35.83
C MET A 23 4.41 29.58 34.41
N LEU A 24 5.58 29.73 33.79
CA LEU A 24 5.86 29.20 32.43
C LEU A 24 5.94 27.68 32.40
N ASN A 25 6.38 27.04 33.46
CA ASN A 25 6.47 25.56 33.49
C ASN A 25 5.10 24.88 33.70
N ALA A 26 4.15 25.54 34.37
CA ALA A 26 2.82 24.99 34.54
C ALA A 26 1.99 24.97 33.24
N ALA A 27 2.18 25.98 32.38
CA ALA A 27 1.48 26.07 31.09
C ALA A 27 1.89 24.98 30.10
N TRP A 28 3.13 24.50 30.17
CA TRP A 28 3.62 23.43 29.29
C TRP A 28 3.13 22.03 29.70
N ALA A 29 2.97 21.79 31.00
CA ALA A 29 2.46 20.52 31.51
C ALA A 29 0.97 20.31 31.19
N GLU A 30 0.19 21.40 31.18
CA GLU A 30 -1.24 21.35 30.86
C GLU A 30 -1.49 21.08 29.35
N SER A 31 -0.63 21.58 28.47
CA SER A 31 -0.74 21.36 27.02
C SER A 31 -0.44 19.91 26.61
N ASP A 32 0.47 19.24 27.27
CA ASP A 32 0.88 17.85 26.94
C ASP A 32 -0.21 16.84 27.34
N MET A 33 -0.85 17.04 28.48
CA MET A 33 -1.99 16.21 28.92
C MET A 33 -3.20 16.36 27.99
N GLN A 34 -3.49 17.60 27.55
CA GLN A 34 -4.59 17.85 26.60
C GLN A 34 -4.32 17.27 25.22
N LEU A 35 -3.07 17.25 24.77
CA LEU A 35 -2.66 16.62 23.53
C LEU A 35 -2.79 15.09 23.59
N GLN A 36 -2.42 14.47 24.71
CA GLN A 36 -2.61 13.03 24.93
C GLN A 36 -4.08 12.65 24.98
N GLU A 37 -4.91 13.42 25.65
CA GLU A 37 -6.36 13.14 25.73
C GLU A 37 -7.05 13.31 24.35
N LYS A 38 -6.65 14.31 23.57
CA LYS A 38 -7.12 14.48 22.18
C LYS A 38 -6.66 13.33 21.29
N ALA A 39 -5.45 12.84 21.46
CA ALA A 39 -4.92 11.71 20.69
C ALA A 39 -5.65 10.39 21.05
N LEU A 40 -6.00 10.18 22.31
CA LEU A 40 -6.80 9.04 22.75
C LEU A 40 -8.22 9.09 22.21
N LYS A 41 -8.89 10.26 22.31
CA LYS A 41 -10.23 10.46 21.74
C LYS A 41 -10.27 10.29 20.22
N ALA A 42 -9.22 10.74 19.52
CA ALA A 42 -9.11 10.55 18.08
C ALA A 42 -8.94 9.05 17.71
N ARG A 43 -8.22 8.27 18.52
CA ARG A 43 -8.10 6.81 18.34
C ARG A 43 -9.41 6.08 18.63
N GLU A 44 -10.15 6.48 19.65
CA GLU A 44 -11.47 5.91 19.94
C GLU A 44 -12.50 6.22 18.86
N MET A 45 -12.53 7.45 18.35
CA MET A 45 -13.40 7.82 17.23
C MET A 45 -13.05 7.08 15.94
N ASN A 46 -11.77 6.83 15.68
CA ASN A 46 -11.35 5.99 14.54
C ASN A 46 -11.75 4.53 14.74
N ARG A 47 -11.63 4.01 15.95
CA ARG A 47 -12.03 2.63 16.28
C ARG A 47 -13.54 2.42 16.16
N GLN A 48 -14.35 3.42 16.57
CA GLN A 48 -15.80 3.40 16.36
C GLN A 48 -16.18 3.52 14.88
N LYS A 49 -15.42 4.27 14.07
CA LYS A 49 -15.62 4.32 12.62
C LYS A 49 -15.28 3.00 11.92
N GLU A 50 -14.29 2.24 12.42
CA GLU A 50 -13.95 0.93 11.87
C GLU A 50 -15.00 -0.15 12.20
N THR A 51 -15.74 -0.01 13.29
CA THR A 51 -16.84 -0.94 13.64
C THR A 51 -18.18 -0.59 12.96
N ASP A 52 -18.34 0.62 12.43
CA ASP A 52 -19.58 1.07 11.78
C ASP A 52 -19.51 0.99 10.23
N HIS A 53 -18.47 0.36 9.68
CA HIS A 53 -18.36 0.07 8.24
C HIS A 53 -19.21 -1.14 7.77
N SER A 54 -20.15 -1.61 8.61
CA SER A 54 -21.12 -2.65 8.22
C SER A 54 -22.33 -2.12 7.42
N ALA A 55 -22.43 -0.81 7.18
CA ALA A 55 -23.56 -0.26 6.44
C ALA A 55 -23.11 0.85 5.47
N HIS A 56 -22.37 0.48 4.40
CA HIS A 56 -22.37 1.29 3.19
C HIS A 56 -23.49 0.84 2.29
N PRO A 57 -24.52 1.67 2.04
CA PRO A 57 -25.64 1.32 1.13
C PRO A 57 -25.22 1.25 -0.35
N ASP A 58 -23.97 1.59 -0.70
CA ASP A 58 -23.45 1.53 -2.07
C ASP A 58 -22.76 0.19 -2.43
N ALA A 59 -22.70 -0.77 -1.51
CA ALA A 59 -22.08 -2.08 -1.77
C ALA A 59 -23.02 -3.06 -2.52
N ALA A 60 -24.27 -2.70 -2.79
CA ALA A 60 -25.26 -3.64 -3.32
C ALA A 60 -25.16 -3.88 -4.83
N ASN A 61 -24.26 -3.23 -5.60
CA ASN A 61 -24.11 -3.42 -7.05
C ASN A 61 -22.66 -3.42 -7.56
N GLU A 62 -21.62 -3.44 -6.72
CA GLU A 62 -20.29 -3.80 -7.22
C GLU A 62 -20.27 -5.32 -7.41
N ILE A 63 -20.37 -5.78 -8.65
CA ILE A 63 -19.97 -7.12 -9.07
C ILE A 63 -18.64 -7.37 -8.40
N GLU A 64 -18.56 -8.41 -7.57
CA GLU A 64 -17.36 -8.75 -6.80
C GLU A 64 -16.23 -9.10 -7.76
N VAL A 65 -15.48 -8.07 -8.16
CA VAL A 65 -14.41 -8.19 -9.15
C VAL A 65 -13.24 -8.88 -8.48
N PHE A 66 -12.78 -9.97 -9.07
CA PHE A 66 -11.66 -10.76 -8.57
C PHE A 66 -10.42 -9.87 -8.30
N ARG A 67 -9.83 -10.01 -7.12
CA ARG A 67 -8.66 -9.25 -6.67
C ARG A 67 -7.54 -10.19 -6.25
N GLY A 68 -6.30 -9.80 -6.49
CA GLY A 68 -5.16 -10.58 -6.06
C GLY A 68 -3.84 -9.99 -6.55
N VAL A 69 -2.74 -10.50 -5.99
CA VAL A 69 -1.38 -10.19 -6.43
C VAL A 69 -0.74 -11.46 -6.93
N PHE A 70 -0.29 -11.43 -8.18
CA PHE A 70 0.35 -12.55 -8.86
C PHE A 70 1.80 -12.20 -9.16
N TYR A 71 2.67 -13.17 -9.03
CA TYR A 71 4.10 -13.05 -9.25
C TYR A 71 4.62 -14.22 -10.08
N GLY A 72 5.53 -13.93 -11.00
CA GLY A 72 6.23 -14.93 -11.79
C GLY A 72 7.56 -14.45 -12.31
N TYR A 73 8.36 -15.41 -12.74
CA TYR A 73 9.62 -15.20 -13.43
C TYR A 73 9.50 -15.86 -14.80
N LEU A 74 9.41 -15.05 -15.85
CA LEU A 74 9.10 -15.48 -17.21
C LEU A 74 10.36 -15.49 -18.08
N PRO A 75 10.40 -16.32 -19.13
CA PRO A 75 11.49 -16.30 -20.11
C PRO A 75 11.65 -14.92 -20.75
N CYS A 76 12.88 -14.54 -20.99
CA CYS A 76 13.26 -13.32 -21.69
C CYS A 76 13.72 -13.65 -23.12
N HIS A 77 13.29 -12.84 -24.10
CA HIS A 77 13.70 -12.99 -25.49
C HIS A 77 14.77 -11.98 -25.91
N GLU A 78 15.19 -11.09 -24.98
CA GLU A 78 16.25 -10.12 -25.21
C GLU A 78 17.63 -10.75 -24.96
N LYS A 79 18.66 -10.24 -25.67
CA LYS A 79 20.05 -10.61 -25.38
C LYS A 79 20.45 -10.14 -23.98
N ASP A 80 21.26 -10.95 -23.30
CA ASP A 80 21.79 -10.67 -21.95
C ASP A 80 20.68 -10.52 -20.88
N CYS A 81 19.58 -11.24 -21.02
CA CYS A 81 18.47 -11.25 -20.09
C CYS A 81 18.14 -12.68 -19.69
N ASP A 82 18.31 -13.00 -18.41
CA ASP A 82 18.04 -14.35 -17.86
C ASP A 82 16.54 -14.61 -17.65
N GLY A 83 15.72 -13.58 -17.68
CA GLY A 83 14.27 -13.67 -17.52
C GLY A 83 13.64 -12.33 -17.18
N VAL A 84 12.33 -12.31 -16.97
CA VAL A 84 11.55 -11.13 -16.59
C VAL A 84 10.79 -11.42 -15.31
N LYS A 85 11.09 -10.68 -14.25
CA LYS A 85 10.24 -10.65 -13.05
C LYS A 85 8.97 -9.90 -13.39
N MET A 86 7.82 -10.52 -13.14
CA MET A 86 6.51 -9.93 -13.39
C MET A 86 5.67 -9.98 -12.12
N THR A 87 5.12 -8.82 -11.73
CA THR A 87 4.18 -8.70 -10.62
C THR A 87 2.91 -8.02 -11.12
N LEU A 88 1.79 -8.73 -11.06
CA LEU A 88 0.47 -8.25 -11.46
C LEU A 88 -0.41 -8.08 -10.23
N SER A 89 -0.85 -6.85 -9.96
CA SER A 89 -1.79 -6.52 -8.90
C SER A 89 -3.15 -6.17 -9.50
N LEU A 90 -4.16 -7.01 -9.26
CA LEU A 90 -5.56 -6.78 -9.61
C LEU A 90 -6.25 -6.06 -8.44
N LYS A 91 -6.81 -4.89 -8.71
CA LYS A 91 -7.35 -3.95 -7.72
C LYS A 91 -8.85 -3.74 -7.90
N GLN A 92 -9.43 -2.96 -6.98
CA GLN A 92 -10.84 -2.53 -7.08
C GLN A 92 -11.14 -1.80 -8.37
N LYS A 93 -12.43 -1.78 -8.77
CA LYS A 93 -12.93 -1.09 -9.97
C LYS A 93 -12.24 -1.55 -11.26
N SER A 94 -11.89 -2.85 -11.31
CA SER A 94 -11.22 -3.47 -12.47
C SER A 94 -9.91 -2.77 -12.89
N ASN A 95 -9.19 -2.17 -11.94
CA ASN A 95 -7.88 -1.57 -12.21
C ASN A 95 -6.76 -2.56 -11.98
N TYR A 96 -5.70 -2.49 -12.77
CA TYR A 96 -4.47 -3.25 -12.51
C TYR A 96 -3.24 -2.37 -12.43
N LEU A 97 -2.22 -2.91 -11.78
CA LEU A 97 -0.83 -2.46 -11.87
C LEU A 97 0.02 -3.67 -12.22
N LEU A 98 0.72 -3.57 -13.34
CA LEU A 98 1.72 -4.54 -13.78
C LEU A 98 3.10 -3.93 -13.64
N VAL A 99 3.98 -4.62 -12.93
CA VAL A 99 5.40 -4.27 -12.80
C VAL A 99 6.21 -5.36 -13.46
N THR A 100 7.09 -4.98 -14.38
CA THR A 100 8.02 -5.90 -15.05
C THR A 100 9.44 -5.41 -14.89
N GLN A 101 10.38 -6.33 -14.61
CA GLN A 101 11.80 -6.04 -14.46
C GLN A 101 12.60 -7.13 -15.15
N PRO A 102 13.32 -6.82 -16.27
CA PRO A 102 14.27 -7.76 -16.86
C PRO A 102 15.37 -8.14 -15.86
N ALA A 103 15.72 -9.41 -15.78
CA ALA A 103 16.81 -9.91 -14.95
C ALA A 103 18.15 -9.75 -15.68
N LYS A 104 18.63 -8.51 -15.73
CA LYS A 104 19.92 -8.14 -16.29
C LYS A 104 20.57 -7.05 -15.45
N PRO A 105 21.90 -6.86 -15.48
CA PRO A 105 22.57 -5.80 -14.75
C PRO A 105 21.94 -4.43 -15.03
N SER A 106 21.77 -3.61 -13.99
CA SER A 106 21.22 -2.25 -14.08
C SER A 106 19.82 -2.14 -14.71
N SER A 107 19.02 -3.21 -14.68
CA SER A 107 17.65 -3.18 -15.21
C SER A 107 16.75 -2.28 -14.37
N ARG A 108 15.86 -1.55 -15.06
CA ARG A 108 14.82 -0.72 -14.45
C ARG A 108 13.51 -1.48 -14.38
N GLU A 109 12.68 -1.11 -13.41
CA GLU A 109 11.30 -1.55 -13.37
C GLU A 109 10.46 -0.73 -14.36
N TYR A 110 9.58 -1.41 -15.06
CA TYR A 110 8.59 -0.83 -15.96
C TYR A 110 7.21 -1.00 -15.36
N TYR A 111 6.45 0.07 -15.35
CA TYR A 111 5.10 0.12 -14.76
C TYR A 111 4.06 0.31 -15.86
N ASP A 112 3.07 -0.57 -15.87
CA ASP A 112 1.89 -0.47 -16.71
C ASP A 112 0.63 -0.48 -15.84
N LYS A 113 -0.32 0.38 -16.17
CA LYS A 113 -1.60 0.55 -15.46
C LYS A 113 -2.73 0.59 -16.45
N GLY A 114 -3.88 0.04 -16.06
CA GLY A 114 -5.04 0.06 -16.92
C GLY A 114 -6.24 -0.64 -16.30
N LYS A 115 -7.10 -1.13 -17.18
CA LYS A 115 -8.29 -1.90 -16.83
C LYS A 115 -8.09 -3.37 -17.12
N TYR A 116 -8.72 -4.23 -16.31
CA TYR A 116 -8.76 -5.66 -16.60
C TYR A 116 -10.20 -6.16 -16.69
N VAL A 117 -10.36 -7.26 -17.41
CA VAL A 117 -11.57 -8.06 -17.44
C VAL A 117 -11.18 -9.48 -17.04
N TRP A 118 -11.82 -9.97 -15.98
CA TRP A 118 -11.71 -11.34 -15.50
C TRP A 118 -12.95 -12.10 -15.96
N ASP A 119 -12.78 -13.09 -16.81
CA ASP A 119 -13.85 -13.91 -17.38
C ASP A 119 -13.66 -15.35 -16.95
N ASP A 120 -14.45 -15.78 -15.97
CA ASP A 120 -14.42 -17.15 -15.46
C ASP A 120 -14.99 -18.15 -16.45
N ALA A 121 -15.97 -17.76 -17.25
CA ALA A 121 -16.58 -18.64 -18.24
C ALA A 121 -15.62 -18.95 -19.39
N ALA A 122 -14.94 -17.94 -19.90
CA ALA A 122 -13.91 -18.09 -20.91
C ALA A 122 -12.54 -18.50 -20.34
N ARG A 123 -12.38 -18.54 -19.01
CA ARG A 123 -11.09 -18.80 -18.33
C ARG A 123 -9.99 -17.86 -18.80
N THR A 124 -10.31 -16.57 -18.97
CA THR A 124 -9.36 -15.58 -19.49
C THR A 124 -9.33 -14.32 -18.61
N LEU A 125 -8.13 -13.78 -18.49
CA LEU A 125 -7.89 -12.45 -17.96
C LEU A 125 -7.29 -11.58 -19.06
N SER A 126 -7.94 -10.47 -19.37
CA SER A 126 -7.43 -9.49 -20.31
C SER A 126 -7.07 -8.18 -19.60
N LEU A 127 -5.86 -7.67 -19.84
CA LEU A 127 -5.39 -6.37 -19.38
C LEU A 127 -5.38 -5.41 -20.57
N THR A 128 -5.88 -4.19 -20.39
CA THR A 128 -5.81 -3.12 -21.38
C THR A 128 -5.08 -1.93 -20.78
N SER A 129 -3.91 -1.59 -21.36
CA SER A 129 -3.08 -0.48 -20.91
C SER A 129 -3.73 0.87 -21.16
N ASN A 130 -3.58 1.80 -20.22
CA ASN A 130 -4.04 3.19 -20.38
C ASN A 130 -3.13 4.02 -21.30
N LYS A 131 -1.89 3.55 -21.56
CA LYS A 131 -0.89 4.29 -22.34
C LYS A 131 -1.10 4.15 -23.84
N ASP A 132 -1.19 2.91 -24.30
CA ASP A 132 -1.09 2.54 -25.72
C ASP A 132 -2.20 1.58 -26.17
N ALA A 133 -3.20 1.36 -25.28
CA ALA A 133 -4.27 0.38 -25.48
C ALA A 133 -3.75 -1.06 -25.75
N LEU A 134 -2.47 -1.33 -25.43
CA LEU A 134 -1.89 -2.65 -25.57
C LEU A 134 -2.67 -3.65 -24.72
N LYS A 135 -3.03 -4.79 -25.32
CA LYS A 135 -3.70 -5.87 -24.63
C LYS A 135 -2.71 -6.96 -24.24
N ARG A 136 -2.78 -7.42 -23.00
CA ARG A 136 -2.10 -8.63 -22.51
C ARG A 136 -3.14 -9.63 -22.07
N LEU A 137 -2.94 -10.89 -22.47
CA LEU A 137 -3.90 -11.96 -22.23
C LEU A 137 -3.26 -13.03 -21.35
N PHE A 138 -4.06 -13.59 -20.46
CA PHE A 138 -3.69 -14.71 -19.61
C PHE A 138 -4.81 -15.75 -19.62
N THR A 139 -4.45 -17.03 -19.54
CA THR A 139 -5.38 -18.10 -19.21
C THR A 139 -5.45 -18.21 -17.68
N ILE A 140 -6.65 -18.33 -17.15
CA ILE A 140 -6.92 -18.61 -15.75
C ILE A 140 -6.87 -20.14 -15.57
N LYS A 141 -5.78 -20.66 -15.00
CA LYS A 141 -5.67 -22.09 -14.66
C LYS A 141 -6.54 -22.41 -13.44
N ASP A 142 -6.42 -21.59 -12.42
CA ASP A 142 -7.21 -21.58 -11.19
C ASP A 142 -7.14 -20.17 -10.54
N GLU A 143 -7.79 -19.96 -9.39
CA GLU A 143 -7.74 -18.67 -8.67
C GLU A 143 -6.35 -18.25 -8.20
N GLY A 144 -5.38 -19.16 -8.20
CA GLY A 144 -4.00 -18.95 -7.77
C GLY A 144 -3.00 -18.90 -8.90
N THR A 145 -3.39 -19.22 -10.14
CA THR A 145 -2.45 -19.40 -11.25
C THR A 145 -2.97 -18.79 -12.55
N LEU A 146 -2.19 -17.89 -13.12
CA LEU A 146 -2.40 -17.28 -14.43
C LEU A 146 -1.26 -17.69 -15.37
N THR A 147 -1.55 -18.02 -16.62
CA THR A 147 -0.53 -18.31 -17.63
C THR A 147 -0.58 -17.27 -18.73
N LEU A 148 0.53 -16.60 -19.01
CA LEU A 148 0.64 -15.59 -20.05
C LEU A 148 0.40 -16.20 -21.45
N LEU A 149 -0.35 -15.49 -22.28
CA LEU A 149 -0.60 -15.83 -23.68
C LEU A 149 0.07 -14.82 -24.61
N ASN A 150 0.22 -15.20 -25.88
CA ASN A 150 0.52 -14.28 -26.94
C ASN A 150 -0.59 -13.22 -27.12
N SER A 151 -0.29 -12.12 -27.77
CA SER A 151 -1.26 -11.05 -28.06
C SER A 151 -2.47 -11.49 -28.89
N ASN A 152 -2.34 -12.57 -29.66
CA ASN A 152 -3.42 -13.19 -30.43
C ASN A 152 -4.22 -14.25 -29.64
N GLY A 153 -3.91 -14.46 -28.35
CA GLY A 153 -4.58 -15.44 -27.49
C GLY A 153 -4.04 -16.87 -27.60
N THR A 154 -3.02 -17.12 -28.41
CA THR A 154 -2.38 -18.44 -28.50
C THR A 154 -1.41 -18.65 -27.33
N LYS A 155 -1.10 -19.91 -27.03
CA LYS A 155 -0.11 -20.28 -26.02
C LYS A 155 1.27 -19.76 -26.40
N MET A 156 2.06 -19.38 -25.40
CA MET A 156 3.47 -19.04 -25.57
C MET A 156 4.28 -20.28 -26.02
N PRO A 157 5.39 -20.11 -26.75
CA PRO A 157 6.22 -21.23 -27.15
C PRO A 157 6.96 -21.86 -25.97
N GLY A 158 7.11 -23.19 -25.96
CA GLY A 158 7.80 -23.92 -24.91
C GLY A 158 6.89 -24.40 -23.79
N ASP A 159 7.45 -24.57 -22.59
CA ASP A 159 6.70 -25.01 -21.42
C ASP A 159 5.80 -23.89 -20.90
N GLN A 160 4.52 -24.20 -20.71
CA GLN A 160 3.52 -23.23 -20.23
C GLN A 160 3.72 -22.86 -18.76
N ASP A 161 4.35 -23.70 -17.97
CA ASP A 161 4.64 -23.43 -16.57
C ASP A 161 5.73 -22.34 -16.40
N ASP A 162 6.59 -22.14 -17.40
CA ASP A 162 7.56 -21.05 -17.45
C ASP A 162 6.89 -19.67 -17.59
N TYR A 163 5.66 -19.62 -18.09
CA TYR A 163 4.88 -18.41 -18.27
C TYR A 163 3.82 -18.22 -17.19
N ALA A 164 3.91 -18.97 -16.09
CA ALA A 164 2.93 -18.93 -15.01
C ALA A 164 3.22 -17.83 -13.99
N LEU A 165 2.19 -17.07 -13.66
CA LEU A 165 2.15 -16.19 -12.48
C LEU A 165 1.38 -16.87 -11.37
N ARG A 166 1.95 -16.91 -10.18
CA ARG A 166 1.33 -17.52 -8.99
C ARG A 166 0.89 -16.45 -7.99
N ARG A 167 -0.24 -16.69 -7.36
CA ARG A 167 -0.80 -15.77 -6.38
C ARG A 167 0.02 -15.74 -5.09
N SER A 168 0.60 -14.59 -4.75
CA SER A 168 1.52 -14.45 -3.61
C SER A 168 0.80 -14.30 -2.26
N ASP A 169 -0.41 -13.74 -2.24
CA ASP A 169 -1.20 -13.53 -1.03
C ASP A 169 -1.73 -14.85 -0.41
N LYS A 170 -1.98 -15.88 -1.23
CA LYS A 170 -2.34 -17.23 -0.73
C LYS A 170 -1.14 -18.04 -0.22
N ALA A 171 0.07 -17.79 -0.71
CA ALA A 171 1.27 -18.51 -0.26
C ALA A 171 1.62 -18.17 1.19
N LYS A 172 1.41 -16.93 1.62
CA LYS A 172 1.68 -16.50 3.01
C LYS A 172 0.70 -17.06 4.04
N SER A 173 -0.51 -17.46 3.66
CA SER A 173 -1.49 -18.02 4.59
C SER A 173 -1.24 -19.50 4.93
N ARG A 174 -0.36 -20.20 4.19
CA ARG A 174 -0.01 -21.61 4.43
C ARG A 174 1.19 -21.82 5.34
N GLU A 175 1.99 -20.78 5.62
CA GLU A 175 3.22 -20.90 6.42
C GLU A 175 3.02 -20.65 7.93
N VAL A 176 1.80 -20.43 8.42
CA VAL A 176 1.53 -20.25 9.86
C VAL A 176 0.84 -21.48 10.43
N HIS A 177 1.47 -22.65 10.32
CA HIS A 177 1.26 -23.77 11.21
C HIS A 177 2.64 -24.18 11.78
N ILE A 178 3.09 -23.42 12.75
CA ILE A 178 4.17 -23.85 13.65
C ILE A 178 3.46 -24.49 14.87
N HIS A 179 3.69 -25.78 15.02
CA HIS A 179 3.37 -26.56 16.21
C HIS A 179 4.21 -26.10 17.39
#